data_a19939a60d4ade95240a300385079105
#
_entry.id   a19939a60d4ade95240a300385079105
#
_cell.length_a   1.000
_cell.length_b   1.000
_cell.length_c   1.000
_cell.angle_alpha   90.00
_cell.angle_beta   90.00
_cell.angle_gamma   90.00
#
_symmetry.space_group_name_H-M   'P 1'
#
loop_
_entity.id
_entity.type
_entity.pdbx_description
1 polymer ?
#
loop_
_entity_poly.entity_id
_entity_poly.type
_entity_poly.pdbx_seq_one_letter_code
_entity_poly.pdbx_strand_id
1 'polypeptide(L)'
;MDSLQAIVPRALIELLHQGPLSQGKLEMAWRAAVGEALTRVTSVRLQPNGVVEVLPCDARWNKELKRSSNMILTRLKGLLGADSVHRLFIVDK
;
A
#
# COMPACT_ATOMS: atom_id res chain seq x y z
N MET A 1 -19.49 -3.58 -5.38
CA MET A 1 -18.35 -3.88 -6.22
C MET A 1 -17.16 -3.04 -5.81
N ASP A 2 -16.02 -3.65 -5.80
CA ASP A 2 -14.81 -2.94 -5.44
C ASP A 2 -14.19 -2.32 -6.69
N SER A 3 -14.37 -1.03 -6.85
CA SER A 3 -13.86 -0.34 -8.02
C SER A 3 -12.34 -0.30 -8.07
N LEU A 4 -11.68 -0.43 -6.93
CA LEU A 4 -10.21 -0.43 -6.91
C LEU A 4 -9.63 -1.62 -7.66
N GLN A 5 -10.24 -2.79 -7.48
CA GLN A 5 -9.78 -3.97 -8.20
C GLN A 5 -10.05 -3.87 -9.68
N ALA A 6 -11.17 -3.24 -10.04
CA ALA A 6 -11.55 -3.14 -11.44
C ALA A 6 -10.64 -2.23 -12.24
N ILE A 7 -10.00 -1.26 -11.58
CA ILE A 7 -9.21 -0.25 -12.29
C ILE A 7 -7.71 -0.50 -12.28
N VAL A 8 -7.25 -1.59 -11.66
CA VAL A 8 -5.81 -1.89 -11.68
C VAL A 8 -5.48 -2.70 -12.93
N PRO A 9 -4.77 -2.13 -13.89
CA PRO A 9 -4.46 -2.86 -15.12
C PRO A 9 -3.46 -3.98 -14.88
N ARG A 10 -3.62 -5.05 -15.65
CA ARG A 10 -2.71 -6.19 -15.55
C ARG A 10 -1.27 -5.78 -15.85
N ALA A 11 -1.08 -4.88 -16.79
CA ALA A 11 0.26 -4.41 -17.15
C ALA A 11 0.96 -3.75 -15.96
N LEU A 12 0.21 -3.02 -15.14
CA LEU A 12 0.77 -2.42 -13.94
C LEU A 12 1.20 -3.48 -12.94
N ILE A 13 0.35 -4.49 -12.73
CA ILE A 13 0.68 -5.58 -11.82
C ILE A 13 1.96 -6.29 -12.26
N GLU A 14 2.05 -6.59 -13.54
CA GLU A 14 3.25 -7.25 -14.07
C GLU A 14 4.50 -6.40 -13.88
N LEU A 15 4.37 -5.10 -14.13
CA LEU A 15 5.48 -4.18 -13.95
C LEU A 15 5.94 -4.14 -12.48
N LEU A 16 4.98 -4.10 -11.56
CA LEU A 16 5.29 -4.05 -10.14
C LEU A 16 5.95 -5.33 -9.64
N HIS A 17 5.68 -6.46 -10.30
CA HIS A 17 6.28 -7.73 -9.91
C HIS A 17 7.68 -7.93 -10.48
N GLN A 18 8.11 -7.10 -11.41
CA GLN A 18 9.44 -7.23 -12.02
C GLN A 18 10.51 -6.61 -11.15
N GLY A 19 11.60 -7.35 -10.95
CA GLY A 19 12.75 -6.85 -10.21
C GLY A 19 12.46 -6.65 -8.73
N PRO A 20 13.42 -6.09 -7.99
CA PRO A 20 13.26 -5.90 -6.56
C PRO A 20 12.26 -4.79 -6.25
N LEU A 21 11.67 -4.88 -5.06
CA LEU A 21 10.78 -3.85 -4.58
C LEU A 21 11.56 -2.56 -4.33
N SER A 22 10.96 -1.43 -4.68
CA SER A 22 11.57 -0.13 -4.50
C SER A 22 10.55 0.83 -3.91
N GLN A 23 11.03 1.96 -3.41
CA GLN A 23 10.14 2.99 -2.87
C GLN A 23 9.15 3.47 -3.93
N GLY A 24 9.59 3.66 -5.16
CA GLY A 24 8.70 4.07 -6.25
C GLY A 24 7.61 3.07 -6.54
N LYS A 25 7.97 1.79 -6.57
CA LYS A 25 6.97 0.74 -6.77
C LYS A 25 5.97 0.69 -5.62
N LEU A 26 6.45 0.87 -4.39
CA LEU A 26 5.57 0.90 -3.24
C LEU A 26 4.56 2.04 -3.35
N GLU A 27 5.00 3.21 -3.75
CA GLU A 27 4.11 4.36 -3.87
C GLU A 27 3.04 4.14 -4.92
N MET A 28 3.41 3.55 -6.05
CA MET A 28 2.44 3.21 -7.09
C MET A 28 1.42 2.17 -6.60
N ALA A 29 1.91 1.15 -5.92
CA ALA A 29 1.04 0.11 -5.38
C ALA A 29 0.13 0.65 -4.29
N TRP A 30 0.64 1.54 -3.45
CA TRP A 30 -0.15 2.17 -2.39
C TRP A 30 -1.34 2.91 -2.98
N ARG A 31 -1.08 3.72 -4.01
CA ARG A 31 -2.14 4.46 -4.67
C ARG A 31 -3.20 3.53 -5.24
N ALA A 32 -2.78 2.42 -5.85
CA ALA A 32 -3.71 1.44 -6.39
C ALA A 32 -4.49 0.72 -5.30
N ALA A 33 -3.85 0.49 -4.15
CA ALA A 33 -4.48 -0.27 -3.08
C ALA A 33 -5.50 0.54 -2.29
N VAL A 34 -5.22 1.82 -2.03
CA VAL A 34 -6.06 2.62 -1.13
C VAL A 34 -6.86 3.70 -1.85
N GLY A 35 -6.51 4.02 -3.10
CA GLY A 35 -7.21 5.04 -3.86
C GLY A 35 -6.65 6.42 -3.65
N GLU A 36 -7.12 7.34 -4.49
CA GLU A 36 -6.58 8.69 -4.54
C GLU A 36 -6.80 9.47 -3.24
N ALA A 37 -7.97 9.34 -2.65
CA ALA A 37 -8.31 10.12 -1.46
C ALA A 37 -7.36 9.81 -0.30
N LEU A 38 -7.13 8.52 -0.02
CA LEU A 38 -6.20 8.14 1.04
C LEU A 38 -4.75 8.41 0.68
N THR A 39 -4.42 8.32 -0.60
CA THR A 39 -3.06 8.63 -1.05
C THR A 39 -2.69 10.07 -0.71
N ARG A 40 -3.63 10.98 -0.80
CA ARG A 40 -3.36 12.40 -0.53
C ARG A 40 -3.11 12.70 0.94
N VAL A 41 -3.63 11.88 1.84
CA VAL A 41 -3.54 12.13 3.28
C VAL A 41 -2.60 11.18 3.98
N THR A 42 -1.84 10.41 3.23
CA THR A 42 -0.86 9.47 3.77
C THR A 42 0.40 9.54 2.96
N SER A 43 1.49 9.07 3.55
CA SER A 43 2.69 8.73 2.80
C SER A 43 3.15 7.37 3.26
N VAL A 44 3.95 6.71 2.44
CA VAL A 44 4.43 5.37 2.74
C VAL A 44 5.94 5.35 2.60
N ARG A 45 6.56 4.48 3.37
CA ARG A 45 8.01 4.33 3.35
C ARG A 45 8.35 2.86 3.43
N LEU A 46 9.20 2.41 2.50
CA LEU A 46 9.65 1.02 2.50
C LEU A 46 10.75 0.87 3.53
N GLN A 47 10.54 -0.05 4.46
CA GLN A 47 11.51 -0.37 5.49
C GLN A 47 12.13 -1.74 5.19
N PRO A 48 13.27 -2.08 5.80
CA PRO A 48 13.85 -3.40 5.63
C PRO A 48 12.89 -4.51 6.04
N ASN A 49 13.12 -5.70 5.50
CA ASN A 49 12.35 -6.90 5.83
C ASN A 49 10.88 -6.84 5.42
N GLY A 50 10.58 -6.07 4.38
CA GLY A 50 9.23 -6.05 3.84
C GLY A 50 8.21 -5.32 4.70
N VAL A 51 8.64 -4.44 5.58
CA VAL A 51 7.74 -3.63 6.38
C VAL A 51 7.40 -2.36 5.62
N VAL A 52 6.10 -2.08 5.52
CA VAL A 52 5.61 -0.85 4.90
C VAL A 52 5.16 0.08 6.02
N GLU A 53 5.85 1.20 6.16
CA GLU A 53 5.50 2.19 7.16
C GLU A 53 4.54 3.19 6.56
N VAL A 54 3.41 3.41 7.21
CA VAL A 54 2.37 4.33 6.75
C VAL A 54 2.33 5.52 7.67
N LEU A 55 2.47 6.71 7.10
CA LEU A 55 2.49 7.96 7.86
C LEU A 55 1.26 8.78 7.48
N PRO A 56 0.23 8.78 8.33
CA PRO A 56 -0.93 9.64 8.08
C PRO A 56 -0.56 11.10 8.32
N CYS A 57 -1.19 11.99 7.59
CA CYS A 57 -0.93 13.42 7.77
C CYS A 57 -1.56 13.96 9.05
N ASP A 58 -2.47 13.20 9.66
CA ASP A 58 -3.30 13.70 10.74
C ASP A 58 -3.79 12.50 11.57
N ALA A 59 -3.89 12.70 12.88
CA ALA A 59 -4.23 11.61 13.80
C ALA A 59 -5.61 11.00 13.55
N ARG A 60 -6.53 11.74 12.96
CA ARG A 60 -7.88 11.22 12.73
C ARG A 60 -7.89 10.06 11.72
N TRP A 61 -6.84 9.90 10.93
CA TRP A 61 -6.74 8.79 9.99
C TRP A 61 -6.20 7.51 10.59
N ASN A 62 -5.62 7.60 11.79
CA ASN A 62 -4.98 6.43 12.42
C ASN A 62 -5.96 5.29 12.62
N LYS A 63 -7.13 5.59 13.15
CA LYS A 63 -8.12 4.57 13.45
C LYS A 63 -8.62 3.89 12.17
N GLU A 64 -8.90 4.68 11.16
CA GLU A 64 -9.38 4.16 9.89
C GLU A 64 -8.34 3.27 9.22
N LEU A 65 -7.09 3.70 9.21
CA LEU A 65 -6.00 2.93 8.63
C LEU A 65 -5.79 1.62 9.38
N LYS A 66 -5.84 1.66 10.72
CA LYS A 66 -5.66 0.45 11.51
C LYS A 66 -6.80 -0.54 11.29
N ARG A 67 -8.01 -0.04 11.17
CA ARG A 67 -9.17 -0.90 10.92
C ARG A 67 -9.06 -1.59 9.56
N SER A 68 -8.54 -0.88 8.57
CA SER A 68 -8.44 -1.39 7.21
C SER A 68 -7.11 -2.07 6.91
N SER A 69 -6.23 -2.18 7.90
CA SER A 69 -4.85 -2.59 7.65
C SER A 69 -4.73 -3.96 7.02
N ASN A 70 -5.52 -4.93 7.45
CA ASN A 70 -5.46 -6.28 6.86
C ASN A 70 -5.87 -6.27 5.40
N MET A 71 -6.92 -5.52 5.07
CA MET A 71 -7.37 -5.41 3.69
C MET A 71 -6.31 -4.74 2.82
N ILE A 72 -5.74 -3.66 3.34
CA ILE A 72 -4.69 -2.93 2.62
C ILE A 72 -3.47 -3.82 2.39
N LEU A 73 -3.05 -4.54 3.42
CA LEU A 73 -1.90 -5.43 3.30
C LEU A 73 -2.15 -6.52 2.27
N THR A 74 -3.35 -7.08 2.27
CA THR A 74 -3.71 -8.11 1.29
C THR A 74 -3.62 -7.56 -0.13
N ARG A 75 -4.10 -6.35 -0.35
CA ARG A 75 -4.02 -5.73 -1.67
C ARG A 75 -2.59 -5.44 -2.08
N LEU A 76 -1.76 -4.96 -1.15
CA LEU A 76 -0.36 -4.71 -1.44
C LEU A 76 0.37 -5.99 -1.79
N LYS A 77 0.08 -7.08 -1.09
CA LYS A 77 0.69 -8.38 -1.41
C LYS A 77 0.29 -8.85 -2.80
N GLY A 78 -0.95 -8.61 -3.19
CA GLY A 78 -1.41 -8.95 -4.53
C GLY A 78 -0.72 -8.14 -5.62
N LEU A 79 -0.41 -6.89 -5.33
CA LEU A 79 0.22 -5.99 -6.30
C LEU A 79 1.73 -6.15 -6.36
N LEU A 80 2.38 -6.40 -5.22
CA LEU A 80 3.83 -6.40 -5.13
C LEU A 80 4.45 -7.78 -4.93
N GLY A 81 3.61 -8.78 -4.67
CA GLY A 81 4.09 -10.12 -4.38
C GLY A 81 4.05 -10.39 -2.88
N ALA A 82 3.58 -11.58 -2.50
CA ALA A 82 3.41 -11.94 -1.09
C ALA A 82 4.74 -11.97 -0.34
N ASP A 83 5.83 -12.25 -1.04
CA ASP A 83 7.15 -12.33 -0.43
C ASP A 83 7.81 -10.96 -0.29
N SER A 84 7.29 -9.95 -0.97
CA SER A 84 7.88 -8.61 -0.96
C SER A 84 7.40 -7.76 0.21
N VAL A 85 6.17 -7.96 0.64
CA VAL A 85 5.55 -7.16 1.70
C VAL A 85 5.08 -8.11 2.79
N HIS A 86 5.59 -7.92 4.01
CA HIS A 86 5.26 -8.80 5.12
C HIS A 86 4.34 -8.14 6.14
N ARG A 87 4.45 -6.84 6.31
CA ARG A 87 3.76 -6.16 7.39
C ARG A 87 3.47 -4.71 7.05
N LEU A 88 2.36 -4.23 7.61
CA LEU A 88 1.99 -2.82 7.51
C LEU A 88 2.12 -2.21 8.91
N PHE A 89 2.88 -1.14 9.04
CA PHE A 89 3.05 -0.46 10.31
C PHE A 89 2.55 0.98 10.17
N ILE A 90 1.52 1.31 10.93
CA ILE A 90 0.92 2.64 10.87
C ILE A 90 1.48 3.46 12.02
N VAL A 91 2.17 4.54 11.65
CA VAL A 91 2.79 5.43 12.63
C VAL A 91 1.69 6.26 13.27
N ASP A 92 1.62 6.24 14.59
CA ASP A 92 0.67 7.08 15.31
C ASP A 92 1.14 8.52 15.30
N LYS A 93 0.21 9.39 14.97
CA LYS A 93 0.50 10.81 14.87
C LYS A 93 0.20 11.49 16.21
#